data_ebc1909f7135077f25d4db2f11e56353
#
_entry.id   ebc1909f7135077f25d4db2f11e56353
#
_cell.length_a   1.000
_cell.length_b   1.000
_cell.length_c   1.000
_cell.angle_alpha   90.00
_cell.angle_beta   90.00
_cell.angle_gamma   90.00
#
_symmetry.space_group_name_H-M   'P 1'
#
loop_
_entity.id
_entity.type
_entity.pdbx_description
1 polymer ?
#
loop_
_entity_poly.entity_id
_entity_poly.type
_entity_poly.pdbx_seq_one_letter_code
_entity_poly.pdbx_strand_id
1 'polypeptide(L)'
;MTNCKDIHSRYVLRAMEDHCLNGDAYVAEDVLYHRCKERQRGLSYATFKADLAEQIRLGYIHPEGSHLYINRTWRYEEDASKQLVTILRQPTLPAMAVPENLSVNGIALCQEQRAAVELALTNKLSLILGGAGCGKSTLIRAIVNMVGAGHSMVLCAPTGKAARNLEKRTGLSARTVHSVLGMHPDEDFLAPVTWNTTQLVVVDEASMMTLEMLAGILHRVPKICRVVLLGDPNQLLSVGSGNVLPDLLALGVPCARLELNHRQDDEAEALLHNVVDFKKLHSKPDLAFDQSFCLHEMGTVEIKEAVTEEAVRRFAQGESVQVLSPYNNKGNLSAYALNMAIRDRVNPLERGKMVLKKDKDSFRDNDRVIILQNDRERNCSNGDVGILHILRAEEKRVAYCVALPDGRCPTWDDASDLAQLSLAYCLTVHKSQGSEYDTILLPIAKGMDGMLSRNLLYTAISRAKKRVILYGDPQALDVAVQKNLPQRKSLLVPKTRMLLECA
;
A
#
# COMPACT_ATOMS: atom_id res chain seq x y z
N MET A 1 -17.81 18.58 -27.17
CA MET A 1 -17.60 17.73 -28.36
C MET A 1 -16.11 17.44 -28.49
N THR A 2 -15.61 16.41 -27.79
CA THR A 2 -14.23 15.96 -27.88
C THR A 2 -14.02 15.22 -29.19
N ASN A 3 -13.16 15.76 -30.05
CA ASN A 3 -12.89 15.26 -31.38
C ASN A 3 -12.43 13.81 -31.38
N CYS A 4 -13.01 12.96 -32.20
CA CYS A 4 -12.67 11.53 -32.36
C CYS A 4 -11.20 11.27 -32.75
N LYS A 5 -10.46 12.30 -33.16
CA LYS A 5 -9.01 12.27 -33.44
C LYS A 5 -8.15 12.19 -32.16
N ASP A 6 -8.66 12.67 -31.01
CA ASP A 6 -7.90 12.66 -29.73
C ASP A 6 -7.79 11.28 -29.07
N ILE A 7 -8.64 10.33 -29.42
CA ILE A 7 -8.66 9.01 -28.78
C ILE A 7 -7.57 8.08 -29.37
N HIS A 8 -7.23 8.23 -30.66
CA HIS A 8 -6.19 7.42 -31.31
C HIS A 8 -4.76 7.88 -30.98
N SER A 9 -4.55 9.15 -30.63
CA SER A 9 -3.21 9.69 -30.32
C SER A 9 -2.71 9.44 -28.88
N ARG A 10 -3.50 8.82 -28.01
CA ARG A 10 -3.15 8.59 -26.60
C ARG A 10 -2.71 7.17 -26.24
N TYR A 11 -2.58 6.27 -27.23
CA TYR A 11 -2.21 4.87 -26.91
C TYR A 11 -0.79 4.75 -26.33
N VAL A 12 0.16 5.58 -26.80
CA VAL A 12 1.52 5.63 -26.26
C VAL A 12 1.50 6.07 -24.79
N LEU A 13 0.79 7.15 -24.48
CA LEU A 13 0.67 7.64 -23.11
C LEU A 13 0.01 6.60 -22.19
N ARG A 14 -1.09 5.98 -22.64
CA ARG A 14 -1.75 4.92 -21.87
C ARG A 14 -0.86 3.70 -21.63
N ALA A 15 -0.09 3.28 -22.65
CA ALA A 15 0.84 2.16 -22.50
C ALA A 15 1.95 2.49 -21.49
N MET A 16 2.35 3.76 -21.43
CA MET A 16 3.33 4.27 -20.48
C MET A 16 2.74 4.38 -19.06
N GLU A 17 1.52 4.89 -18.91
CA GLU A 17 0.81 4.94 -17.63
C GLU A 17 0.67 3.55 -17.02
N ASP A 18 0.25 2.55 -17.80
CA ASP A 18 0.15 1.18 -17.33
C ASP A 18 1.52 0.54 -17.02
N HIS A 19 2.59 0.97 -17.70
CA HIS A 19 3.94 0.56 -17.30
C HIS A 19 4.33 1.14 -15.94
N CYS A 20 4.08 2.42 -15.73
CA CYS A 20 4.39 3.13 -14.49
C CYS A 20 3.53 2.64 -13.30
N LEU A 21 2.31 2.14 -13.54
CA LEU A 21 1.49 1.50 -12.50
C LEU A 21 2.17 0.26 -11.88
N ASN A 22 3.09 -0.40 -12.60
CA ASN A 22 3.91 -1.49 -12.06
C ASN A 22 5.06 -0.99 -11.16
N GLY A 23 5.23 0.33 -11.06
CA GLY A 23 6.15 0.97 -10.12
C GLY A 23 7.41 1.58 -10.73
N ASP A 24 7.71 1.34 -12.01
CA ASP A 24 8.81 1.97 -12.70
C ASP A 24 8.57 3.48 -12.88
N ALA A 25 9.58 4.30 -12.68
CA ALA A 25 9.49 5.75 -12.92
C ALA A 25 9.64 6.10 -14.41
N TYR A 26 10.36 5.27 -15.16
CA TYR A 26 10.63 5.45 -16.58
C TYR A 26 10.55 4.14 -17.35
N VAL A 27 10.49 4.25 -18.67
CA VAL A 27 10.51 3.12 -19.60
C VAL A 27 11.54 3.39 -20.73
N ALA A 28 12.21 2.33 -21.20
CA ALA A 28 13.02 2.41 -22.42
C ALA A 28 12.12 2.42 -23.65
N GLU A 29 12.54 3.11 -24.72
CA GLU A 29 11.73 3.29 -25.92
C GLU A 29 11.33 1.98 -26.60
N ASP A 30 12.25 1.03 -26.69
CA ASP A 30 12.01 -0.31 -27.26
C ASP A 30 10.95 -1.09 -26.48
N VAL A 31 11.02 -1.05 -25.16
CA VAL A 31 10.04 -1.69 -24.26
C VAL A 31 8.66 -1.04 -24.45
N LEU A 32 8.61 0.29 -24.53
CA LEU A 32 7.35 1.01 -24.75
C LEU A 32 6.75 0.66 -26.11
N TYR A 33 7.56 0.59 -27.17
CA TYR A 33 7.10 0.17 -28.50
C TYR A 33 6.50 -1.23 -28.48
N HIS A 34 7.17 -2.19 -27.86
CA HIS A 34 6.66 -3.57 -27.74
C HIS A 34 5.30 -3.61 -27.00
N ARG A 35 5.15 -2.89 -25.91
CA ARG A 35 3.87 -2.78 -25.18
C ARG A 35 2.76 -2.15 -26.02
N CYS A 36 3.08 -1.12 -26.79
CA CYS A 36 2.12 -0.51 -27.72
C CYS A 36 1.69 -1.50 -28.81
N LYS A 37 2.63 -2.29 -29.34
CA LYS A 37 2.38 -3.30 -30.39
C LYS A 37 1.50 -4.44 -29.90
N GLU A 38 1.65 -4.88 -28.64
CA GLU A 38 0.78 -5.90 -28.02
C GLU A 38 -0.68 -5.45 -27.96
N ARG A 39 -0.92 -4.15 -27.77
CA ARG A 39 -2.26 -3.56 -27.69
C ARG A 39 -2.86 -3.20 -29.05
N GLN A 40 -2.01 -2.78 -29.97
CA GLN A 40 -2.42 -2.34 -31.31
C GLN A 40 -1.74 -3.22 -32.38
N ARG A 41 -2.46 -4.26 -32.81
CA ARG A 41 -1.99 -5.14 -33.88
C ARG A 41 -1.71 -4.32 -35.14
N GLY A 42 -0.55 -4.54 -35.77
CA GLY A 42 -0.15 -3.85 -37.01
C GLY A 42 0.49 -2.46 -36.79
N LEU A 43 0.76 -2.04 -35.56
CA LEU A 43 1.46 -0.79 -35.28
C LEU A 43 2.88 -0.80 -35.89
N SER A 44 3.15 0.11 -36.83
CA SER A 44 4.50 0.32 -37.37
C SER A 44 5.36 1.13 -36.42
N TYR A 45 6.68 0.92 -36.47
CA TYR A 45 7.62 1.71 -35.67
C TYR A 45 7.58 3.20 -36.06
N ALA A 46 7.37 3.51 -37.35
CA ALA A 46 7.25 4.90 -37.83
C ALA A 46 6.02 5.61 -37.23
N THR A 47 4.87 4.93 -37.18
CA THR A 47 3.65 5.46 -36.54
C THR A 47 3.86 5.67 -35.04
N PHE A 48 4.48 4.70 -34.37
CA PHE A 48 4.83 4.82 -32.93
C PHE A 48 5.73 6.04 -32.67
N LYS A 49 6.79 6.24 -33.49
CA LYS A 49 7.71 7.39 -33.35
C LYS A 49 7.01 8.72 -33.58
N ALA A 50 6.09 8.80 -34.53
CA ALA A 50 5.32 10.02 -34.79
C ALA A 50 4.43 10.37 -33.58
N ASP A 51 3.71 9.39 -33.02
CA ASP A 51 2.86 9.60 -31.86
C ASP A 51 3.69 9.92 -30.59
N LEU A 52 4.82 9.23 -30.41
CA LEU A 52 5.74 9.53 -29.30
C LEU A 52 6.26 10.98 -29.38
N ALA A 53 6.70 11.42 -30.57
CA ALA A 53 7.14 12.78 -30.80
C ALA A 53 6.05 13.82 -30.48
N GLU A 54 4.80 13.51 -30.82
CA GLU A 54 3.66 14.38 -30.50
C GLU A 54 3.40 14.43 -28.98
N GLN A 55 3.47 13.30 -28.26
CA GLN A 55 3.30 13.31 -26.80
C GLN A 55 4.45 14.09 -26.10
N ILE A 56 5.66 14.03 -26.63
CA ILE A 56 6.80 14.85 -26.15
C ILE A 56 6.52 16.33 -26.44
N ARG A 57 6.10 16.69 -27.66
CA ARG A 57 5.78 18.06 -28.05
C ARG A 57 4.66 18.67 -27.19
N LEU A 58 3.66 17.86 -26.83
CA LEU A 58 2.55 18.27 -25.95
C LEU A 58 2.95 18.33 -24.46
N GLY A 59 4.17 17.91 -24.11
CA GLY A 59 4.67 17.93 -22.75
C GLY A 59 4.12 16.83 -21.82
N TYR A 60 3.48 15.79 -22.34
CA TYR A 60 3.04 14.65 -21.54
C TYR A 60 4.17 13.67 -21.24
N ILE A 61 5.11 13.52 -22.17
CA ILE A 61 6.29 12.66 -22.04
C ILE A 61 7.55 13.52 -22.02
N HIS A 62 8.46 13.21 -21.08
CA HIS A 62 9.77 13.81 -20.98
C HIS A 62 10.85 12.80 -21.35
N PRO A 63 11.65 13.05 -22.41
CA PRO A 63 12.81 12.22 -22.73
C PRO A 63 14.04 12.64 -21.92
N GLU A 64 14.73 11.69 -21.31
CA GLU A 64 15.98 11.88 -20.58
C GLU A 64 16.99 10.81 -21.01
N GLY A 65 17.89 11.14 -21.92
CA GLY A 65 18.77 10.16 -22.56
C GLY A 65 17.98 9.08 -23.30
N SER A 66 18.16 7.83 -22.91
CA SER A 66 17.40 6.67 -23.44
C SER A 66 16.09 6.36 -22.67
N HIS A 67 15.77 7.17 -21.67
CA HIS A 67 14.65 6.95 -20.78
C HIS A 67 13.47 7.87 -21.12
N LEU A 68 12.29 7.33 -21.13
CA LEU A 68 11.05 8.07 -21.34
C LEU A 68 10.25 8.10 -20.04
N TYR A 69 9.89 9.27 -19.59
CA TYR A 69 9.10 9.51 -18.38
C TYR A 69 7.72 10.04 -18.71
N ILE A 70 6.73 9.75 -17.90
CA ILE A 70 5.58 10.64 -17.76
C ILE A 70 6.11 11.95 -17.17
N ASN A 71 5.84 13.09 -17.78
CA ASN A 71 6.45 14.37 -17.42
C ASN A 71 6.28 14.71 -15.92
N ARG A 72 5.09 14.46 -15.34
CA ARG A 72 4.87 14.67 -13.91
C ARG A 72 5.78 13.80 -13.04
N THR A 73 6.02 12.53 -13.41
CA THR A 73 6.91 11.62 -12.66
C THR A 73 8.36 12.10 -12.72
N TRP A 74 8.80 12.58 -13.90
CA TRP A 74 10.11 13.20 -14.05
C TRP A 74 10.30 14.40 -13.12
N ARG A 75 9.31 15.31 -13.08
CA ARG A 75 9.32 16.49 -12.19
C ARG A 75 9.42 16.09 -10.72
N TYR A 76 8.69 15.06 -10.30
CA TYR A 76 8.76 14.56 -8.92
C TYR A 76 10.13 14.01 -8.58
N GLU A 77 10.75 13.27 -9.49
CA GLU A 77 12.09 12.72 -9.29
C GLU A 77 13.15 13.82 -9.21
N GLU A 78 13.06 14.82 -10.08
CA GLU A 78 13.92 16.01 -10.09
C GLU A 78 13.80 16.81 -8.79
N ASP A 79 12.58 17.11 -8.36
CA ASP A 79 12.36 17.88 -7.13
C ASP A 79 12.83 17.10 -5.90
N ALA A 80 12.47 15.83 -5.79
CA ALA A 80 12.92 14.97 -4.70
C ALA A 80 14.44 14.90 -4.63
N SER A 81 15.14 14.76 -5.79
CA SER A 81 16.60 14.74 -5.84
C SER A 81 17.22 16.03 -5.29
N LYS A 82 16.71 17.20 -5.68
CA LYS A 82 17.17 18.51 -5.20
C LYS A 82 16.95 18.69 -3.69
N GLN A 83 15.79 18.31 -3.19
CA GLN A 83 15.48 18.37 -1.77
C GLN A 83 16.36 17.42 -0.96
N LEU A 84 16.58 16.19 -1.45
CA LEU A 84 17.47 15.22 -0.82
C LEU A 84 18.91 15.73 -0.74
N VAL A 85 19.44 16.35 -1.79
CA VAL A 85 20.77 16.99 -1.76
C VAL A 85 20.86 18.02 -0.62
N THR A 86 19.84 18.86 -0.47
CA THR A 86 19.79 19.86 0.60
C THR A 86 19.79 19.22 1.99
N ILE A 87 19.06 18.11 2.15
CA ILE A 87 18.99 17.37 3.42
C ILE A 87 20.32 16.65 3.70
N LEU A 88 20.87 15.96 2.72
CA LEU A 88 22.09 15.13 2.87
C LEU A 88 23.35 15.97 3.11
N ARG A 89 23.39 17.22 2.69
CA ARG A 89 24.50 18.16 3.01
C ARG A 89 24.46 18.65 4.46
N GLN A 90 23.30 18.75 5.05
CA GLN A 90 23.10 19.12 6.45
C GLN A 90 22.11 18.16 7.10
N PRO A 91 22.51 16.91 7.35
CA PRO A 91 21.57 15.88 7.73
C PRO A 91 21.07 16.01 9.18
N THR A 92 21.84 16.68 10.04
CA THR A 92 21.55 16.76 11.49
C THR A 92 20.84 18.06 11.89
N LEU A 93 20.12 17.97 12.97
CA LEU A 93 19.50 19.06 13.72
C LEU A 93 20.07 19.09 15.15
N PRO A 94 19.87 20.18 15.92
CA PRO A 94 20.23 20.18 17.33
C PRO A 94 19.67 18.95 18.04
N ALA A 95 20.55 18.20 18.71
CA ALA A 95 20.17 16.98 19.39
C ALA A 95 19.22 17.28 20.56
N MET A 96 18.20 16.44 20.69
CA MET A 96 17.31 16.42 21.86
C MET A 96 17.78 15.27 22.77
N ALA A 97 18.00 15.55 24.06
CA ALA A 97 18.40 14.51 25.00
C ALA A 97 17.26 13.48 25.19
N VAL A 98 17.53 12.22 24.92
CA VAL A 98 16.58 11.14 25.13
C VAL A 98 16.85 10.52 26.53
N PRO A 99 15.89 10.52 27.45
CA PRO A 99 16.05 9.95 28.77
C PRO A 99 16.36 8.45 28.72
N GLU A 100 17.23 8.00 29.63
CA GLU A 100 17.56 6.56 29.73
C GLU A 100 16.32 5.71 30.04
N ASN A 101 15.39 6.22 30.84
CA ASN A 101 14.17 5.53 31.27
C ASN A 101 12.96 5.95 30.45
N LEU A 102 13.15 6.29 29.15
CA LEU A 102 12.04 6.67 28.29
C LEU A 102 11.01 5.54 28.24
N SER A 103 9.79 5.86 28.64
CA SER A 103 8.66 4.92 28.62
C SER A 103 7.45 5.53 27.97
N VAL A 104 6.59 4.68 27.41
CA VAL A 104 5.31 5.08 26.80
C VAL A 104 4.21 4.22 27.42
N ASN A 105 3.22 4.86 28.04
CA ASN A 105 2.14 4.18 28.76
C ASN A 105 2.64 3.14 29.81
N GLY A 106 3.72 3.45 30.52
CA GLY A 106 4.30 2.57 31.53
C GLY A 106 5.19 1.44 30.98
N ILE A 107 5.34 1.34 29.65
CA ILE A 107 6.21 0.35 28.99
C ILE A 107 7.56 1.03 28.69
N ALA A 108 8.65 0.52 29.26
CA ALA A 108 9.99 1.00 28.98
C ALA A 108 10.41 0.63 27.55
N LEU A 109 11.05 1.56 26.85
CA LEU A 109 11.60 1.27 25.52
C LEU A 109 12.86 0.41 25.64
N CYS A 110 12.98 -0.59 24.79
CA CYS A 110 14.22 -1.36 24.67
C CYS A 110 15.33 -0.50 24.02
N GLN A 111 16.57 -1.00 24.05
CA GLN A 111 17.74 -0.27 23.55
C GLN A 111 17.59 0.10 22.05
N GLU A 112 17.13 -0.84 21.21
CA GLU A 112 16.83 -0.59 19.79
C GLU A 112 15.84 0.56 19.58
N GLN A 113 14.76 0.54 20.36
CA GLN A 113 13.71 1.56 20.27
C GLN A 113 14.22 2.93 20.71
N ARG A 114 15.01 3.00 21.78
CA ARG A 114 15.63 4.26 22.22
C ARG A 114 16.58 4.83 21.18
N ALA A 115 17.46 3.99 20.63
CA ALA A 115 18.37 4.39 19.54
C ALA A 115 17.60 4.92 18.31
N ALA A 116 16.46 4.31 17.97
CA ALA A 116 15.60 4.77 16.89
C ALA A 116 14.94 6.13 17.19
N VAL A 117 14.53 6.39 18.44
CA VAL A 117 14.04 7.71 18.89
C VAL A 117 15.14 8.76 18.76
N GLU A 118 16.33 8.46 19.25
CA GLU A 118 17.48 9.37 19.19
C GLU A 118 17.85 9.71 17.73
N LEU A 119 17.90 8.70 16.86
CA LEU A 119 18.14 8.88 15.43
C LEU A 119 17.08 9.79 14.79
N ALA A 120 15.80 9.58 15.10
CA ALA A 120 14.69 10.38 14.59
C ALA A 120 14.73 11.84 15.08
N LEU A 121 15.19 12.07 16.31
CA LEU A 121 15.28 13.41 16.91
C LEU A 121 16.54 14.19 16.51
N THR A 122 17.56 13.49 16.03
CA THR A 122 18.85 14.10 15.64
C THR A 122 18.90 14.44 14.16
N ASN A 123 18.21 13.71 13.30
CA ASN A 123 18.31 13.84 11.85
C ASN A 123 17.12 14.55 11.22
N LYS A 124 17.36 15.29 10.11
CA LYS A 124 16.28 15.92 9.31
C LYS A 124 15.41 14.90 8.60
N LEU A 125 16.03 13.84 8.11
CA LEU A 125 15.34 12.70 7.47
C LEU A 125 15.89 11.42 8.07
N SER A 126 15.01 10.55 8.51
CA SER A 126 15.37 9.26 9.10
C SER A 126 14.40 8.17 8.70
N LEU A 127 14.92 6.94 8.61
CA LEU A 127 14.15 5.73 8.33
C LEU A 127 14.08 4.88 9.59
N ILE A 128 12.91 4.36 9.90
CA ILE A 128 12.70 3.37 10.96
C ILE A 128 12.07 2.14 10.31
N LEU A 129 12.85 1.10 10.17
CA LEU A 129 12.45 -0.11 9.48
C LEU A 129 12.14 -1.22 10.47
N GLY A 130 10.99 -1.85 10.30
CA GLY A 130 10.62 -2.97 11.16
C GLY A 130 9.35 -3.65 10.69
N GLY A 131 9.24 -4.94 10.94
CA GLY A 131 8.08 -5.74 10.58
C GLY A 131 6.85 -5.50 11.45
N ALA A 132 5.84 -6.34 11.26
CA ALA A 132 4.68 -6.36 12.15
C ALA A 132 5.10 -6.77 13.58
N GLY A 133 4.57 -6.09 14.61
CA GLY A 133 4.82 -6.43 16.00
C GLY A 133 6.11 -5.87 16.62
N CYS A 134 6.98 -5.17 15.89
CA CYS A 134 8.22 -4.61 16.44
C CYS A 134 8.05 -3.30 17.23
N GLY A 135 6.84 -2.90 17.58
CA GLY A 135 6.58 -1.73 18.43
C GLY A 135 6.65 -0.37 17.74
N LYS A 136 6.55 -0.28 16.39
CA LYS A 136 6.56 0.99 15.65
C LYS A 136 5.60 2.04 16.21
N SER A 137 4.40 1.64 16.63
CA SER A 137 3.40 2.57 17.17
C SER A 137 3.81 3.16 18.53
N THR A 138 4.44 2.37 19.39
CA THR A 138 5.03 2.83 20.66
C THR A 138 6.13 3.85 20.38
N LEU A 139 6.94 3.57 19.38
CA LEU A 139 8.03 4.44 18.97
C LEU A 139 7.51 5.80 18.43
N ILE A 140 6.48 5.79 17.59
CA ILE A 140 5.85 7.03 17.11
C ILE A 140 5.36 7.88 18.29
N ARG A 141 4.69 7.27 19.28
CA ARG A 141 4.29 7.98 20.50
C ARG A 141 5.47 8.56 21.27
N ALA A 142 6.56 7.79 21.39
CA ALA A 142 7.78 8.28 22.05
C ALA A 142 8.34 9.52 21.35
N ILE A 143 8.49 9.48 20.02
CA ILE A 143 9.00 10.60 19.22
C ILE A 143 8.09 11.84 19.37
N VAL A 144 6.78 11.64 19.24
CA VAL A 144 5.78 12.72 19.40
C VAL A 144 5.84 13.35 20.79
N ASN A 145 5.92 12.54 21.85
CA ASN A 145 6.02 13.02 23.22
C ASN A 145 7.32 13.79 23.48
N MET A 146 8.42 13.36 22.89
CA MET A 146 9.71 14.04 22.97
C MET A 146 9.71 15.40 22.29
N VAL A 147 9.09 15.52 21.12
CA VAL A 147 8.94 16.81 20.42
C VAL A 147 8.00 17.75 21.20
N GLY A 148 6.99 17.21 21.86
CA GLY A 148 6.11 17.92 22.79
C GLY A 148 4.89 18.59 22.14
N ALA A 149 3.82 18.72 22.92
CA ALA A 149 2.50 19.17 22.46
C ALA A 149 2.44 20.64 21.99
N GLY A 150 3.46 21.45 22.30
CA GLY A 150 3.54 22.85 21.83
C GLY A 150 4.03 23.04 20.40
N HIS A 151 4.39 21.95 19.72
CA HIS A 151 5.00 21.98 18.39
C HIS A 151 4.02 21.51 17.30
N SER A 152 4.08 22.15 16.14
CA SER A 152 3.29 21.73 14.99
C SER A 152 3.83 20.42 14.41
N MET A 153 2.96 19.42 14.31
CA MET A 153 3.30 18.08 13.83
C MET A 153 2.31 17.63 12.76
N VAL A 154 2.80 16.86 11.80
CA VAL A 154 2.00 16.20 10.77
C VAL A 154 2.21 14.69 10.88
N LEU A 155 1.14 13.97 11.22
CA LEU A 155 1.12 12.51 11.18
C LEU A 155 0.32 12.07 9.97
N CYS A 156 0.92 11.22 9.15
CA CYS A 156 0.25 10.76 7.93
C CYS A 156 0.65 9.32 7.54
N ALA A 157 -0.12 8.77 6.61
CA ALA A 157 0.15 7.47 6.02
C ALA A 157 -0.32 7.45 4.55
N PRO A 158 0.17 6.55 3.69
CA PRO A 158 -0.24 6.47 2.29
C PRO A 158 -1.73 6.18 2.09
N THR A 159 -2.35 5.40 2.99
CA THR A 159 -3.76 5.00 2.87
C THR A 159 -4.60 5.52 4.04
N GLY A 160 -5.92 5.68 3.80
CA GLY A 160 -6.86 6.14 4.83
C GLY A 160 -6.93 5.20 6.02
N LYS A 161 -6.91 3.89 5.79
CA LYS A 161 -6.91 2.89 6.85
C LYS A 161 -5.64 2.94 7.71
N ALA A 162 -4.47 3.08 7.09
CA ALA A 162 -3.20 3.23 7.81
C ALA A 162 -3.18 4.53 8.63
N ALA A 163 -3.66 5.65 8.08
CA ALA A 163 -3.78 6.91 8.79
C ALA A 163 -4.68 6.79 10.03
N ARG A 164 -5.84 6.14 9.92
CA ARG A 164 -6.71 5.89 11.08
C ARG A 164 -6.11 4.96 12.12
N ASN A 165 -5.39 3.93 11.69
CA ASN A 165 -4.67 3.07 12.62
C ASN A 165 -3.60 3.86 13.38
N LEU A 166 -2.90 4.75 12.67
CA LEU A 166 -1.94 5.68 13.27
C LEU A 166 -2.62 6.59 14.29
N GLU A 167 -3.77 7.20 13.95
CA GLU A 167 -4.57 8.02 14.86
C GLU A 167 -5.02 7.25 16.11
N LYS A 168 -5.62 6.08 15.95
CA LYS A 168 -6.04 5.22 17.08
C LYS A 168 -4.89 4.85 17.99
N ARG A 169 -3.72 4.56 17.43
CA ARG A 169 -2.54 4.13 18.19
C ARG A 169 -1.82 5.28 18.89
N THR A 170 -1.83 6.48 18.29
CA THR A 170 -1.15 7.66 18.86
C THR A 170 -2.06 8.54 19.69
N GLY A 171 -3.36 8.53 19.45
CA GLY A 171 -4.32 9.49 20.02
C GLY A 171 -4.26 10.86 19.38
N LEU A 172 -3.48 11.04 18.29
CA LEU A 172 -3.30 12.28 17.56
C LEU A 172 -3.92 12.17 16.18
N SER A 173 -4.47 13.29 15.68
CA SER A 173 -5.05 13.32 14.33
C SER A 173 -4.04 12.94 13.27
N ALA A 174 -4.38 11.98 12.45
CA ALA A 174 -3.58 11.52 11.33
C ALA A 174 -4.40 11.47 10.04
N ARG A 175 -3.78 11.81 8.91
CA ARG A 175 -4.44 11.91 7.61
C ARG A 175 -3.65 11.17 6.54
N THR A 176 -4.25 10.97 5.36
CA THR A 176 -3.48 10.42 4.23
C THR A 176 -2.46 11.44 3.74
N VAL A 177 -1.33 10.95 3.18
CA VAL A 177 -0.29 11.81 2.59
C VAL A 177 -0.91 12.75 1.55
N HIS A 178 -1.75 12.25 0.63
CA HIS A 178 -2.45 13.09 -0.34
C HIS A 178 -3.27 14.21 0.33
N SER A 179 -3.96 13.87 1.41
CA SER A 179 -4.80 14.83 2.15
C SER A 179 -3.98 15.94 2.83
N VAL A 180 -2.85 15.61 3.45
CA VAL A 180 -1.99 16.62 4.11
C VAL A 180 -1.24 17.48 3.10
N LEU A 181 -0.98 16.93 1.91
CA LEU A 181 -0.38 17.65 0.79
C LEU A 181 -1.40 18.50 0.00
N GLY A 182 -2.71 18.37 0.26
CA GLY A 182 -3.74 19.04 -0.53
C GLY A 182 -3.76 18.59 -1.98
N MET A 183 -3.34 17.35 -2.27
CA MET A 183 -3.25 16.83 -3.62
C MET A 183 -4.62 16.46 -4.15
N HIS A 184 -5.00 17.05 -5.28
CA HIS A 184 -6.15 16.65 -6.08
C HIS A 184 -5.66 15.98 -7.37
N PRO A 185 -6.40 15.00 -7.92
CA PRO A 185 -5.95 14.21 -9.09
C PRO A 185 -5.58 15.04 -10.31
N ASP A 186 -6.15 16.24 -10.46
CA ASP A 186 -6.02 17.10 -11.64
C ASP A 186 -5.18 18.37 -11.38
N GLU A 187 -4.62 18.56 -10.17
CA GLU A 187 -3.87 19.74 -9.81
C GLU A 187 -2.37 19.48 -9.72
N ASP A 188 -1.56 20.49 -10.10
CA ASP A 188 -0.12 20.43 -9.93
C ASP A 188 0.21 20.49 -8.43
N PHE A 189 0.87 19.47 -7.89
CA PHE A 189 1.13 19.28 -6.46
C PHE A 189 2.04 20.36 -5.85
N LEU A 190 2.66 21.19 -6.66
CA LEU A 190 3.53 22.30 -6.25
C LEU A 190 2.75 23.54 -5.79
N ALA A 191 1.42 23.47 -5.69
CA ALA A 191 0.63 24.54 -5.08
C ALA A 191 1.11 24.85 -3.65
N PRO A 192 1.18 26.14 -3.23
CA PRO A 192 1.87 26.57 -2.02
C PRO A 192 1.05 26.24 -0.75
N VAL A 193 1.03 24.98 -0.34
CA VAL A 193 0.68 24.63 1.05
C VAL A 193 1.97 24.62 1.84
N THR A 194 2.16 25.65 2.65
CA THR A 194 3.38 25.82 3.45
C THR A 194 3.19 25.24 4.85
N TRP A 195 4.13 24.38 5.26
CA TRP A 195 4.21 23.86 6.63
C TRP A 195 5.22 24.67 7.46
N ASN A 196 5.19 25.99 7.34
CA ASN A 196 6.23 26.90 7.85
C ASN A 196 6.61 26.70 9.32
N THR A 197 5.67 26.23 10.14
CA THR A 197 5.88 26.00 11.58
C THR A 197 6.01 24.52 11.96
N THR A 198 5.92 23.61 10.99
CA THR A 198 5.97 22.18 11.25
C THR A 198 7.38 21.75 11.67
N GLN A 199 7.48 21.06 12.79
CA GLN A 199 8.75 20.60 13.35
C GLN A 199 8.94 19.08 13.22
N LEU A 200 7.86 18.34 13.03
CA LEU A 200 7.88 16.90 12.88
C LEU A 200 6.86 16.46 11.83
N VAL A 201 7.31 15.66 10.88
CA VAL A 201 6.46 14.88 9.97
C VAL A 201 6.74 13.41 10.20
N VAL A 202 5.70 12.65 10.50
CA VAL A 202 5.78 11.18 10.65
C VAL A 202 4.95 10.55 9.56
N VAL A 203 5.56 9.67 8.79
CA VAL A 203 4.87 8.86 7.77
C VAL A 203 4.96 7.39 8.17
N ASP A 204 3.82 6.82 8.56
CA ASP A 204 3.71 5.37 8.80
C ASP A 204 3.39 4.63 7.48
N GLU A 205 3.71 3.33 7.42
CA GLU A 205 3.58 2.48 6.21
C GLU A 205 4.30 3.07 4.98
N ALA A 206 5.50 3.63 5.18
CA ALA A 206 6.29 4.28 4.12
C ALA A 206 6.72 3.33 2.98
N SER A 207 6.64 2.00 3.16
CA SER A 207 6.77 1.01 2.07
C SER A 207 5.77 1.21 0.94
N MET A 208 4.62 1.83 1.23
CA MET A 208 3.60 2.17 0.25
C MET A 208 3.74 3.58 -0.36
N MET A 209 4.79 4.32 -0.02
CA MET A 209 5.02 5.67 -0.57
C MET A 209 5.40 5.61 -2.04
N THR A 210 4.80 6.49 -2.84
CA THR A 210 5.20 6.78 -4.22
C THR A 210 6.26 7.89 -4.25
N LEU A 211 6.93 8.02 -5.39
CA LEU A 211 7.85 9.12 -5.64
C LEU A 211 7.16 10.49 -5.53
N GLU A 212 5.92 10.59 -5.97
CA GLU A 212 5.06 11.77 -5.85
C GLU A 212 4.84 12.18 -4.38
N MET A 213 4.53 11.22 -3.51
CA MET A 213 4.34 11.47 -2.08
C MET A 213 5.63 11.94 -1.42
N LEU A 214 6.77 11.31 -1.77
CA LEU A 214 8.07 11.71 -1.26
C LEU A 214 8.41 13.14 -1.67
N ALA A 215 8.33 13.44 -2.97
CA ALA A 215 8.59 14.78 -3.51
C ALA A 215 7.70 15.83 -2.84
N GLY A 216 6.39 15.54 -2.73
CA GLY A 216 5.43 16.46 -2.10
C GLY A 216 5.74 16.76 -0.63
N ILE A 217 6.18 15.77 0.15
CA ILE A 217 6.60 15.98 1.55
C ILE A 217 7.88 16.80 1.60
N LEU A 218 8.93 16.37 0.90
CA LEU A 218 10.24 17.02 0.95
C LEU A 218 10.20 18.46 0.46
N HIS A 219 9.35 18.78 -0.51
CA HIS A 219 9.13 20.14 -1.01
C HIS A 219 8.54 21.10 0.03
N ARG A 220 7.72 20.59 0.97
CA ARG A 220 6.96 21.40 1.92
C ARG A 220 7.59 21.52 3.29
N VAL A 221 8.50 20.62 3.66
CA VAL A 221 9.09 20.62 5.00
C VAL A 221 10.06 21.80 5.20
N PRO A 222 9.95 22.54 6.31
CA PRO A 222 10.93 23.57 6.65
C PRO A 222 12.32 23.00 6.95
N LYS A 223 13.34 23.83 6.87
CA LYS A 223 14.73 23.44 7.13
C LYS A 223 14.98 22.81 8.51
N ILE A 224 14.15 23.19 9.50
CA ILE A 224 14.25 22.71 10.89
C ILE A 224 13.34 21.52 11.20
N CYS A 225 12.60 21.04 10.21
CA CYS A 225 11.66 19.92 10.38
C CYS A 225 12.38 18.58 10.37
N ARG A 226 11.90 17.70 11.23
CA ARG A 226 12.26 16.27 11.24
C ARG A 226 11.25 15.47 10.42
N VAL A 227 11.74 14.67 9.50
CA VAL A 227 10.90 13.75 8.70
C VAL A 227 11.28 12.33 9.08
N VAL A 228 10.33 11.60 9.61
CA VAL A 228 10.50 10.22 10.07
C VAL A 228 9.62 9.30 9.23
N LEU A 229 10.23 8.43 8.44
CA LEU A 229 9.54 7.46 7.60
C LEU A 229 9.62 6.08 8.24
N LEU A 230 8.47 5.53 8.63
CA LEU A 230 8.38 4.20 9.20
C LEU A 230 7.83 3.23 8.16
N GLY A 231 8.51 2.10 7.97
CA GLY A 231 8.08 1.12 6.96
C GLY A 231 8.70 -0.25 7.15
N ASP A 232 8.34 -1.15 6.27
CA ASP A 232 8.87 -2.50 6.22
C ASP A 232 9.31 -2.81 4.78
N PRO A 233 10.63 -2.86 4.49
CA PRO A 233 11.15 -3.05 3.14
C PRO A 233 10.83 -4.43 2.55
N ASN A 234 10.38 -5.37 3.36
CA ASN A 234 10.02 -6.72 2.92
C ASN A 234 8.57 -6.83 2.44
N GLN A 235 7.72 -5.83 2.76
CA GLN A 235 6.35 -5.78 2.26
C GLN A 235 6.28 -5.42 0.77
N LEU A 236 5.08 -5.55 0.21
CA LEU A 236 4.79 -5.07 -1.15
C LEU A 236 5.00 -3.56 -1.22
N LEU A 237 5.61 -3.13 -2.32
CA LEU A 237 5.81 -1.73 -2.62
C LEU A 237 4.49 -1.04 -3.03
N SER A 238 4.52 0.29 -3.12
CA SER A 238 3.40 1.13 -3.55
C SER A 238 2.80 0.70 -4.89
N VAL A 239 1.53 0.99 -5.11
CA VAL A 239 0.96 1.06 -6.46
C VAL A 239 1.27 2.47 -6.99
N GLY A 240 2.10 2.55 -8.04
CA GLY A 240 2.60 3.82 -8.60
C GLY A 240 4.12 3.92 -8.61
N SER A 241 4.63 4.94 -9.29
CA SER A 241 6.05 5.07 -9.62
C SER A 241 6.95 5.32 -8.42
N GLY A 242 8.13 4.71 -8.47
CA GLY A 242 9.23 4.94 -7.53
C GLY A 242 9.57 3.76 -6.63
N ASN A 243 10.77 3.83 -6.08
CA ASN A 243 11.35 2.80 -5.21
C ASN A 243 11.83 3.43 -3.88
N VAL A 244 10.94 4.19 -3.23
CA VAL A 244 11.27 5.20 -2.21
C VAL A 244 12.17 4.66 -1.09
N LEU A 245 11.76 3.64 -0.34
CA LEU A 245 12.56 3.15 0.78
C LEU A 245 13.91 2.57 0.35
N PRO A 246 14.01 1.69 -0.67
CA PRO A 246 15.28 1.21 -1.17
C PRO A 246 16.20 2.33 -1.69
N ASP A 247 15.66 3.33 -2.39
CA ASP A 247 16.42 4.45 -2.92
C ASP A 247 17.00 5.31 -1.79
N LEU A 248 16.21 5.61 -0.75
CA LEU A 248 16.68 6.37 0.42
C LEU A 248 17.75 5.61 1.21
N LEU A 249 17.63 4.29 1.34
CA LEU A 249 18.67 3.43 1.93
C LEU A 249 19.96 3.45 1.11
N ALA A 250 19.85 3.37 -0.22
CA ALA A 250 21.00 3.42 -1.13
C ALA A 250 21.71 4.79 -1.12
N LEU A 251 21.00 5.86 -0.77
CA LEU A 251 21.55 7.21 -0.56
C LEU A 251 22.19 7.38 0.82
N GLY A 252 22.13 6.39 1.70
CA GLY A 252 22.71 6.46 3.04
C GLY A 252 21.91 7.32 4.04
N VAL A 253 20.59 7.48 3.81
CA VAL A 253 19.73 8.15 4.80
C VAL A 253 19.81 7.38 6.13
N PRO A 254 19.99 8.08 7.27
CA PRO A 254 20.07 7.45 8.59
C PRO A 254 18.90 6.51 8.86
N CYS A 255 19.23 5.28 9.28
CA CYS A 255 18.25 4.21 9.40
C CYS A 255 18.41 3.42 10.69
N ALA A 256 17.33 3.25 11.44
CA ALA A 256 17.23 2.30 12.55
C ALA A 256 16.42 1.08 12.09
N ARG A 257 16.90 -0.12 12.46
CA ARG A 257 16.20 -1.40 12.20
C ARG A 257 15.70 -1.94 13.52
N LEU A 258 14.41 -2.27 13.59
CA LEU A 258 13.76 -2.91 14.74
C LEU A 258 13.63 -4.40 14.43
N GLU A 259 14.46 -5.20 15.06
CA GLU A 259 14.52 -6.65 14.82
C GLU A 259 13.70 -7.42 15.86
N LEU A 260 13.63 -6.89 17.09
CA LEU A 260 12.88 -7.53 18.16
C LEU A 260 11.37 -7.51 17.87
N ASN A 261 10.78 -8.70 17.85
CA ASN A 261 9.34 -8.86 17.77
C ASN A 261 8.76 -8.93 19.17
N HIS A 262 7.89 -7.98 19.52
CA HIS A 262 7.22 -7.92 20.82
C HIS A 262 5.86 -8.63 20.83
N ARG A 263 5.48 -9.30 19.75
CA ARG A 263 4.34 -10.22 19.76
C ARG A 263 4.78 -11.50 20.47
N GLN A 264 4.40 -11.62 21.70
CA GLN A 264 4.49 -12.85 22.46
C GLN A 264 3.10 -13.51 22.41
N ASP A 265 2.97 -14.52 21.60
CA ASP A 265 1.78 -15.36 21.55
C ASP A 265 2.29 -16.80 21.40
N ASP A 266 2.30 -17.51 22.49
CA ASP A 266 2.79 -18.90 22.58
C ASP A 266 1.97 -19.83 21.66
N GLU A 267 0.76 -19.41 21.25
CA GLU A 267 -0.09 -20.14 20.33
C GLU A 267 0.23 -19.85 18.84
N ALA A 268 1.16 -18.93 18.56
CA ALA A 268 1.49 -18.49 17.19
C ALA A 268 2.97 -18.70 16.82
N GLU A 269 3.60 -19.74 17.35
CA GLU A 269 5.05 -19.98 17.26
C GLU A 269 5.53 -20.09 15.79
N ALA A 270 4.96 -21.00 14.99
CA ALA A 270 5.35 -21.16 13.58
C ALA A 270 5.04 -19.90 12.75
N LEU A 271 3.93 -19.19 13.02
CA LEU A 271 3.62 -17.94 12.36
C LEU A 271 4.70 -16.89 12.63
N LEU A 272 5.09 -16.72 13.88
CA LEU A 272 6.12 -15.73 14.28
C LEU A 272 7.48 -16.09 13.70
N HIS A 273 7.87 -17.38 13.77
CA HIS A 273 9.09 -17.89 13.14
C HIS A 273 9.10 -17.56 11.64
N ASN A 274 8.05 -17.91 10.91
CA ASN A 274 7.96 -17.68 9.47
C ASN A 274 8.00 -16.20 9.10
N VAL A 275 7.31 -15.33 9.85
CA VAL A 275 7.38 -13.88 9.65
C VAL A 275 8.80 -13.36 9.79
N VAL A 276 9.59 -13.88 10.73
CA VAL A 276 11.01 -13.51 10.91
C VAL A 276 11.85 -14.08 9.77
N ASP A 277 11.63 -15.34 9.41
CA ASP A 277 12.47 -16.02 8.41
C ASP A 277 12.26 -15.47 6.98
N PHE A 278 11.05 -15.06 6.65
CA PHE A 278 10.78 -14.35 5.39
C PHE A 278 11.57 -13.05 5.21
N LYS A 279 12.06 -12.41 6.28
CA LYS A 279 12.88 -11.19 6.23
C LYS A 279 14.33 -11.47 5.79
N LYS A 280 14.82 -12.70 5.91
CA LYS A 280 16.19 -13.08 5.55
C LYS A 280 16.35 -13.15 4.02
N LEU A 281 16.64 -12.03 3.37
CA LEU A 281 16.60 -11.86 1.90
C LEU A 281 17.53 -12.79 1.10
N HIS A 282 18.59 -13.31 1.72
CA HIS A 282 19.65 -14.08 1.03
C HIS A 282 19.57 -15.60 1.22
N SER A 283 18.56 -16.09 1.92
CA SER A 283 18.33 -17.52 2.14
C SER A 283 16.89 -17.91 1.78
N LYS A 284 16.71 -19.17 1.37
CA LYS A 284 15.35 -19.75 1.30
C LYS A 284 14.79 -19.77 2.73
N PRO A 285 13.55 -19.27 2.97
CA PRO A 285 12.90 -19.42 4.27
C PRO A 285 12.79 -20.89 4.67
N ASP A 286 13.15 -21.18 5.90
CA ASP A 286 12.88 -22.46 6.53
C ASP A 286 11.52 -22.38 7.23
N LEU A 287 10.47 -22.88 6.58
CA LEU A 287 9.10 -22.73 7.03
C LEU A 287 8.78 -23.75 8.13
N ALA A 288 8.40 -23.25 9.30
CA ALA A 288 7.80 -24.05 10.37
C ALA A 288 6.28 -24.19 10.14
N PHE A 289 5.74 -25.34 10.55
CA PHE A 289 4.31 -25.63 10.43
C PHE A 289 3.76 -26.14 11.77
N ASP A 290 2.65 -25.55 12.18
CA ASP A 290 1.88 -25.91 13.38
C ASP A 290 0.41 -25.48 13.21
N GLN A 291 -0.34 -25.33 14.31
CA GLN A 291 -1.72 -24.84 14.26
C GLN A 291 -1.83 -23.36 13.89
N SER A 292 -0.76 -22.57 14.05
CA SER A 292 -0.72 -21.15 13.71
C SER A 292 -0.31 -20.89 12.26
N PHE A 293 0.41 -21.84 11.64
CA PHE A 293 0.79 -21.75 10.23
C PHE A 293 0.74 -23.13 9.60
N CYS A 294 -0.27 -23.38 8.78
CA CYS A 294 -0.46 -24.70 8.15
C CYS A 294 -0.69 -24.59 6.66
N LEU A 295 -0.34 -25.67 5.95
CA LEU A 295 -0.58 -25.88 4.52
C LEU A 295 -1.48 -27.10 4.34
N HIS A 296 -2.65 -26.89 3.76
CA HIS A 296 -3.51 -27.97 3.28
C HIS A 296 -3.16 -28.27 1.81
N GLU A 297 -2.42 -29.35 1.61
CA GLU A 297 -2.02 -29.80 0.27
C GLU A 297 -3.22 -30.30 -0.53
N MET A 298 -3.43 -29.73 -1.71
CA MET A 298 -4.53 -30.11 -2.59
C MET A 298 -4.32 -29.65 -4.03
N GLY A 299 -5.07 -30.25 -4.95
CA GLY A 299 -5.08 -29.86 -6.36
C GLY A 299 -5.76 -28.51 -6.60
N THR A 300 -5.34 -27.80 -7.65
CA THR A 300 -5.84 -26.45 -7.98
C THR A 300 -7.38 -26.37 -8.10
N VAL A 301 -8.03 -27.47 -8.50
CA VAL A 301 -9.50 -27.52 -8.67
C VAL A 301 -10.21 -27.47 -7.32
N GLU A 302 -9.65 -28.08 -6.30
CA GLU A 302 -10.24 -28.23 -4.96
C GLU A 302 -10.06 -26.99 -4.09
N ILE A 303 -9.02 -26.19 -4.34
CA ILE A 303 -8.65 -25.03 -3.52
C ILE A 303 -9.81 -24.07 -3.32
N LYS A 304 -10.54 -23.73 -4.39
CA LYS A 304 -11.64 -22.77 -4.34
C LYS A 304 -12.72 -23.21 -3.35
N GLU A 305 -13.08 -24.48 -3.40
CA GLU A 305 -14.11 -25.05 -2.54
C GLU A 305 -13.64 -25.08 -1.09
N ALA A 306 -12.46 -25.63 -0.83
CA ALA A 306 -11.90 -25.72 0.52
C ALA A 306 -11.74 -24.33 1.19
N VAL A 307 -11.22 -23.34 0.46
CA VAL A 307 -11.11 -21.96 0.96
C VAL A 307 -12.50 -21.38 1.24
N THR A 308 -13.47 -21.64 0.37
CA THR A 308 -14.84 -21.13 0.54
C THR A 308 -15.51 -21.76 1.77
N GLU A 309 -15.43 -23.06 1.95
CA GLU A 309 -15.98 -23.78 3.10
C GLU A 309 -15.38 -23.28 4.42
N GLU A 310 -14.06 -23.17 4.49
CA GLU A 310 -13.39 -22.70 5.69
C GLU A 310 -13.74 -21.22 6.00
N ALA A 311 -13.81 -20.36 4.99
CA ALA A 311 -14.23 -18.97 5.17
C ALA A 311 -15.67 -18.90 5.71
N VAL A 312 -16.59 -19.66 5.13
CA VAL A 312 -18.01 -19.70 5.58
C VAL A 312 -18.10 -20.16 7.01
N ARG A 313 -17.39 -21.25 7.38
CA ARG A 313 -17.34 -21.78 8.73
C ARG A 313 -16.89 -20.74 9.75
N ARG A 314 -15.80 -20.03 9.46
CA ARG A 314 -15.23 -19.01 10.34
C ARG A 314 -16.09 -17.75 10.43
N PHE A 315 -16.68 -17.29 9.32
CA PHE A 315 -17.63 -16.18 9.35
C PHE A 315 -18.86 -16.51 10.20
N ALA A 316 -19.38 -17.76 10.13
CA ALA A 316 -20.49 -18.20 10.96
C ALA A 316 -20.12 -18.24 12.46
N GLN A 317 -18.85 -18.46 12.80
CA GLN A 317 -18.33 -18.43 14.17
C GLN A 317 -18.03 -17.00 14.68
N GLY A 318 -18.19 -15.98 13.83
CA GLY A 318 -17.86 -14.59 14.17
C GLY A 318 -16.35 -14.29 14.28
N GLU A 319 -15.50 -15.17 13.72
CA GLU A 319 -14.06 -14.96 13.77
C GLU A 319 -13.61 -13.79 12.88
N SER A 320 -12.54 -13.12 13.30
CA SER A 320 -11.86 -12.11 12.49
C SER A 320 -11.00 -12.79 11.41
N VAL A 321 -11.65 -13.21 10.33
CA VAL A 321 -11.01 -13.91 9.20
C VAL A 321 -11.01 -13.07 7.94
N GLN A 322 -9.94 -13.20 7.13
CA GLN A 322 -9.87 -12.62 5.80
C GLN A 322 -9.28 -13.60 4.80
N VAL A 323 -10.00 -13.81 3.70
CA VAL A 323 -9.44 -14.50 2.54
C VAL A 323 -8.64 -13.50 1.72
N LEU A 324 -7.40 -13.85 1.37
CA LEU A 324 -6.54 -13.05 0.52
C LEU A 324 -6.28 -13.77 -0.80
N SER A 325 -6.17 -13.02 -1.89
CA SER A 325 -5.79 -13.54 -3.20
C SER A 325 -4.69 -12.67 -3.84
N PRO A 326 -3.75 -13.28 -4.58
CA PRO A 326 -2.80 -12.52 -5.39
C PRO A 326 -3.46 -11.72 -6.51
N TYR A 327 -4.57 -12.21 -7.06
CA TYR A 327 -5.24 -11.63 -8.24
C TYR A 327 -6.59 -11.00 -7.90
N ASN A 328 -6.90 -9.86 -8.55
CA ASN A 328 -8.20 -9.23 -8.43
C ASN A 328 -9.28 -9.98 -9.24
N ASN A 329 -9.10 -10.09 -10.57
CA ASN A 329 -10.12 -10.61 -11.50
C ASN A 329 -9.65 -11.79 -12.35
N LYS A 330 -8.39 -12.22 -12.25
CA LYS A 330 -7.82 -13.25 -13.13
C LYS A 330 -7.90 -14.64 -12.50
N GLY A 331 -8.67 -15.53 -13.14
CA GLY A 331 -8.77 -16.94 -12.76
C GLY A 331 -9.81 -17.20 -11.65
N ASN A 332 -10.01 -18.50 -11.39
CA ASN A 332 -11.03 -19.00 -10.44
C ASN A 332 -10.67 -18.81 -8.95
N LEU A 333 -9.41 -18.47 -8.64
CA LEU A 333 -8.91 -18.13 -7.31
C LEU A 333 -8.67 -16.62 -7.14
N SER A 334 -9.19 -15.81 -8.05
CA SER A 334 -9.16 -14.35 -7.92
C SER A 334 -10.07 -13.86 -6.78
N ALA A 335 -9.79 -12.67 -6.27
CA ALA A 335 -10.61 -12.05 -5.24
C ALA A 335 -12.08 -11.96 -5.70
N TYR A 336 -12.33 -11.62 -6.97
CA TYR A 336 -13.68 -11.60 -7.53
C TYR A 336 -14.37 -12.97 -7.46
N ALA A 337 -13.70 -14.03 -7.95
CA ALA A 337 -14.31 -15.37 -8.00
C ALA A 337 -14.54 -15.97 -6.60
N LEU A 338 -13.65 -15.69 -5.64
CA LEU A 338 -13.81 -16.11 -4.24
C LEU A 338 -14.88 -15.29 -3.52
N ASN A 339 -14.97 -13.98 -3.77
CA ASN A 339 -16.06 -13.14 -3.25
C ASN A 339 -17.42 -13.67 -3.63
N MET A 340 -17.61 -14.04 -4.91
CA MET A 340 -18.89 -14.57 -5.38
C MET A 340 -19.23 -15.92 -4.72
N ALA A 341 -18.25 -16.83 -4.63
CA ALA A 341 -18.44 -18.15 -4.03
C ALA A 341 -18.76 -18.08 -2.54
N ILE A 342 -18.03 -17.24 -1.78
CA ILE A 342 -18.23 -17.09 -0.34
C ILE A 342 -19.56 -16.37 -0.07
N ARG A 343 -19.83 -15.25 -0.79
CA ARG A 343 -21.08 -14.52 -0.65
C ARG A 343 -22.31 -15.42 -0.83
N ASP A 344 -22.30 -16.23 -1.88
CA ASP A 344 -23.48 -17.07 -2.21
C ASP A 344 -23.79 -18.08 -1.10
N ARG A 345 -22.85 -18.39 -0.21
CA ARG A 345 -23.05 -19.24 0.96
C ARG A 345 -23.31 -18.47 2.26
N VAL A 346 -22.57 -17.37 2.48
CA VAL A 346 -22.70 -16.55 3.70
C VAL A 346 -23.95 -15.68 3.65
N ASN A 347 -24.26 -15.14 2.47
CA ASN A 347 -25.36 -14.22 2.24
C ASN A 347 -26.15 -14.60 0.96
N PRO A 348 -26.84 -15.77 0.95
CA PRO A 348 -27.58 -16.25 -0.22
C PRO A 348 -28.66 -15.28 -0.66
N LEU A 349 -29.01 -15.32 -1.94
CA LEU A 349 -30.11 -14.54 -2.48
C LEU A 349 -31.44 -15.23 -2.11
N GLU A 350 -32.14 -14.65 -1.18
CA GLU A 350 -33.46 -15.11 -0.72
C GLU A 350 -34.59 -14.24 -1.29
N ARG A 351 -35.83 -14.79 -1.31
CA ARG A 351 -36.98 -14.05 -1.77
C ARG A 351 -37.25 -12.84 -0.86
N GLY A 352 -37.33 -11.65 -1.47
CA GLY A 352 -37.55 -10.39 -0.74
C GLY A 352 -36.31 -9.70 -0.25
N LYS A 353 -35.10 -10.28 -0.42
CA LYS A 353 -33.86 -9.62 -0.09
C LYS A 353 -33.59 -8.44 -1.02
N MET A 354 -33.31 -7.28 -0.45
CA MET A 354 -32.97 -6.10 -1.24
C MET A 354 -31.63 -6.27 -1.96
N VAL A 355 -31.58 -5.81 -3.21
CA VAL A 355 -30.41 -5.92 -4.09
C VAL A 355 -30.20 -4.60 -4.82
N LEU A 356 -28.99 -4.09 -4.78
CA LEU A 356 -28.53 -2.99 -5.62
C LEU A 356 -27.75 -3.54 -6.81
N LYS A 357 -28.09 -3.12 -8.02
CA LYS A 357 -27.41 -3.53 -9.26
C LYS A 357 -26.36 -2.50 -9.66
N LYS A 358 -25.18 -2.99 -10.04
CA LYS A 358 -24.08 -2.19 -10.57
C LYS A 358 -23.50 -2.93 -11.79
N ASP A 359 -23.80 -2.45 -12.98
CA ASP A 359 -23.36 -3.07 -14.23
C ASP A 359 -23.65 -4.59 -14.29
N LYS A 360 -22.59 -5.39 -14.26
CA LYS A 360 -22.66 -6.87 -14.22
C LYS A 360 -22.71 -7.43 -12.80
N ASP A 361 -22.44 -6.60 -11.79
CA ASP A 361 -22.40 -6.98 -10.39
C ASP A 361 -23.66 -6.59 -9.66
N SER A 362 -23.88 -7.18 -8.51
CA SER A 362 -24.95 -6.83 -7.59
C SER A 362 -24.47 -6.88 -6.16
N PHE A 363 -24.97 -6.00 -5.32
CA PHE A 363 -24.81 -6.04 -3.88
C PHE A 363 -26.12 -6.44 -3.22
N ARG A 364 -26.05 -7.30 -2.24
CA ARG A 364 -27.20 -7.75 -1.43
C ARG A 364 -27.16 -7.04 -0.07
N ASP A 365 -28.31 -6.80 0.49
CA ASP A 365 -28.39 -6.38 1.88
C ASP A 365 -27.63 -7.36 2.78
N ASN A 366 -26.85 -6.83 3.74
CA ASN A 366 -25.91 -7.55 4.59
C ASN A 366 -24.65 -8.10 3.88
N ASP A 367 -24.31 -7.64 2.68
CA ASP A 367 -23.03 -7.97 2.09
C ASP A 367 -21.85 -7.32 2.85
N ARG A 368 -20.78 -8.09 3.01
CA ARG A 368 -19.49 -7.54 3.46
C ARG A 368 -18.83 -6.79 2.33
N VAL A 369 -18.56 -5.51 2.51
CA VAL A 369 -18.03 -4.61 1.47
C VAL A 369 -16.81 -3.82 1.94
N ILE A 370 -16.00 -3.38 0.97
CA ILE A 370 -14.89 -2.46 1.15
C ILE A 370 -15.19 -1.15 0.41
N ILE A 371 -14.90 -0.03 1.04
CA ILE A 371 -14.97 1.31 0.45
C ILE A 371 -13.67 1.55 -0.33
N LEU A 372 -13.79 2.04 -1.57
CA LEU A 372 -12.67 2.21 -2.51
C LEU A 372 -12.16 3.65 -2.63
N GLN A 373 -12.88 4.62 -2.06
CA GLN A 373 -12.53 6.04 -2.13
C GLN A 373 -12.59 6.69 -0.75
N ASN A 374 -11.78 7.76 -0.60
CA ASN A 374 -11.86 8.59 0.59
C ASN A 374 -13.00 9.59 0.42
N ASP A 375 -13.87 9.69 1.41
CA ASP A 375 -14.93 10.70 1.47
C ASP A 375 -14.94 11.33 2.87
N ARG A 376 -14.58 12.63 2.94
CA ARG A 376 -14.50 13.36 4.19
C ARG A 376 -15.86 13.74 4.74
N GLU A 377 -16.81 14.06 3.89
CA GLU A 377 -18.16 14.47 4.29
C GLU A 377 -18.87 13.29 4.93
N ARG A 378 -18.71 12.09 4.34
CA ARG A 378 -19.25 10.84 4.85
C ARG A 378 -18.37 10.19 5.93
N ASN A 379 -17.24 10.79 6.25
CA ASN A 379 -16.26 10.28 7.22
C ASN A 379 -15.86 8.82 6.95
N CYS A 380 -15.55 8.50 5.70
CA CYS A 380 -15.08 7.17 5.31
C CYS A 380 -13.80 7.24 4.47
N SER A 381 -13.05 6.13 4.40
CA SER A 381 -11.78 6.07 3.69
C SER A 381 -11.65 4.82 2.85
N ASN A 382 -10.83 4.94 1.81
CA ASN A 382 -10.39 3.80 1.04
C ASN A 382 -9.76 2.73 1.96
N GLY A 383 -10.26 1.50 1.85
CA GLY A 383 -9.87 0.37 2.67
C GLY A 383 -10.74 0.12 3.91
N ASP A 384 -11.73 0.96 4.20
CA ASP A 384 -12.72 0.65 5.24
C ASP A 384 -13.58 -0.53 4.81
N VAL A 385 -13.70 -1.52 5.69
CA VAL A 385 -14.52 -2.73 5.48
C VAL A 385 -15.66 -2.72 6.47
N GLY A 386 -16.88 -2.96 5.99
CA GLY A 386 -18.08 -2.99 6.81
C GLY A 386 -19.18 -3.86 6.21
N ILE A 387 -20.36 -3.77 6.80
CA ILE A 387 -21.57 -4.46 6.33
C ILE A 387 -22.47 -3.45 5.63
N LEU A 388 -22.86 -3.77 4.41
CA LEU A 388 -23.79 -2.98 3.62
C LEU A 388 -25.22 -3.17 4.14
N HIS A 389 -25.91 -2.08 4.44
CA HIS A 389 -27.34 -2.07 4.70
C HIS A 389 -28.05 -1.28 3.62
N ILE A 390 -28.98 -1.94 2.92
CA ILE A 390 -29.79 -1.32 1.87
C ILE A 390 -31.08 -0.80 2.50
N LEU A 391 -31.23 0.52 2.51
CA LEU A 391 -32.38 1.21 3.10
C LEU A 391 -33.49 1.40 2.09
N ARG A 392 -33.16 1.55 0.80
CA ARG A 392 -34.09 1.68 -0.32
C ARG A 392 -33.45 1.19 -1.62
N ALA A 393 -34.19 0.45 -2.42
CA ALA A 393 -33.75 -0.10 -3.70
C ALA A 393 -34.86 0.03 -4.77
N GLU A 394 -35.24 1.26 -5.13
CA GLU A 394 -36.17 1.58 -6.20
C GLU A 394 -35.38 2.01 -7.45
N GLU A 395 -35.95 1.87 -8.68
CA GLU A 395 -35.23 2.16 -9.94
C GLU A 395 -34.56 3.55 -10.00
N LYS A 396 -35.19 4.57 -9.36
CA LYS A 396 -34.69 5.96 -9.37
C LYS A 396 -34.33 6.48 -7.98
N ARG A 397 -34.47 5.69 -6.94
CA ARG A 397 -34.20 6.10 -5.56
C ARG A 397 -33.54 4.96 -4.81
N VAL A 398 -32.24 5.07 -4.64
CA VAL A 398 -31.48 4.15 -3.80
C VAL A 398 -31.06 4.87 -2.53
N ALA A 399 -30.98 4.15 -1.43
CA ALA A 399 -30.34 4.61 -0.20
C ALA A 399 -29.71 3.41 0.48
N TYR A 400 -28.46 3.56 0.87
CA TYR A 400 -27.71 2.51 1.54
C TYR A 400 -26.65 3.10 2.46
N CYS A 401 -26.23 2.33 3.44
CA CYS A 401 -25.11 2.69 4.30
C CYS A 401 -24.17 1.49 4.52
N VAL A 402 -22.97 1.77 4.97
CA VAL A 402 -21.98 0.75 5.34
C VAL A 402 -21.68 0.86 6.83
N ALA A 403 -22.17 -0.09 7.62
CA ALA A 403 -21.87 -0.15 9.05
C ALA A 403 -20.43 -0.60 9.25
N LEU A 404 -19.58 0.31 9.76
CA LEU A 404 -18.18 0.07 10.03
C LEU A 404 -17.95 -0.44 11.46
N PRO A 405 -16.90 -1.25 11.72
CA PRO A 405 -16.65 -1.83 13.04
C PRO A 405 -16.40 -0.80 14.17
N ASP A 406 -16.11 0.45 13.83
CA ASP A 406 -15.87 1.55 14.78
C ASP A 406 -17.14 2.39 15.07
N GLY A 407 -18.30 1.93 14.62
CA GLY A 407 -19.60 2.56 14.84
C GLY A 407 -19.97 3.65 13.82
N ARG A 408 -19.10 3.99 12.88
CA ARG A 408 -19.44 4.89 11.77
C ARG A 408 -20.36 4.17 10.79
N CYS A 409 -21.26 4.93 10.17
CA CYS A 409 -22.19 4.41 9.18
C CYS A 409 -22.38 5.41 8.02
N PRO A 410 -21.35 5.56 7.15
CA PRO A 410 -21.46 6.42 5.97
C PRO A 410 -22.63 5.98 5.08
N THR A 411 -23.39 6.97 4.59
CA THR A 411 -24.65 6.77 3.85
C THR A 411 -24.56 7.40 2.47
N TRP A 412 -25.14 6.74 1.48
CA TRP A 412 -25.23 7.19 0.08
C TRP A 412 -26.69 7.09 -0.38
N ASP A 413 -27.08 7.98 -1.27
CA ASP A 413 -28.39 8.08 -1.88
C ASP A 413 -28.37 8.12 -3.42
N ASP A 414 -27.19 7.91 -4.03
CA ASP A 414 -27.00 7.82 -5.47
C ASP A 414 -26.46 6.45 -5.88
N ALA A 415 -27.07 5.86 -6.91
CA ALA A 415 -26.65 4.58 -7.48
C ALA A 415 -25.25 4.65 -8.14
N SER A 416 -24.83 5.83 -8.63
CA SER A 416 -23.49 6.02 -9.20
C SER A 416 -22.38 5.80 -8.16
N ASP A 417 -22.67 6.09 -6.90
CA ASP A 417 -21.72 5.90 -5.79
C ASP A 417 -21.44 4.43 -5.46
N LEU A 418 -22.25 3.49 -5.97
CA LEU A 418 -21.95 2.05 -5.89
C LEU A 418 -20.60 1.69 -6.53
N ALA A 419 -20.10 2.54 -7.44
CA ALA A 419 -18.74 2.40 -7.99
C ALA A 419 -17.64 2.48 -6.92
N GLN A 420 -17.94 3.11 -5.78
CA GLN A 420 -17.04 3.23 -4.64
C GLN A 420 -17.03 1.99 -3.72
N LEU A 421 -17.87 0.99 -3.99
CA LEU A 421 -17.93 -0.24 -3.21
C LEU A 421 -17.44 -1.47 -3.98
N SER A 422 -16.91 -2.44 -3.25
CA SER A 422 -16.61 -3.78 -3.74
C SER A 422 -16.87 -4.80 -2.64
N LEU A 423 -17.16 -6.05 -3.01
CA LEU A 423 -17.26 -7.14 -2.03
C LEU A 423 -15.93 -7.34 -1.29
N ALA A 424 -15.99 -7.74 -0.03
CA ALA A 424 -14.84 -7.86 0.85
C ALA A 424 -14.74 -9.18 1.64
N TYR A 425 -15.42 -10.23 1.19
CA TYR A 425 -15.20 -11.58 1.72
C TYR A 425 -13.79 -12.07 1.38
N CYS A 426 -13.31 -11.73 0.17
CA CYS A 426 -11.94 -11.91 -0.27
C CYS A 426 -11.36 -10.56 -0.74
N LEU A 427 -10.13 -10.24 -0.33
CA LEU A 427 -9.39 -9.06 -0.77
C LEU A 427 -8.12 -9.46 -1.52
N THR A 428 -7.59 -8.56 -2.35
CA THR A 428 -6.21 -8.75 -2.81
C THR A 428 -5.23 -8.46 -1.68
N VAL A 429 -4.05 -9.10 -1.71
CA VAL A 429 -3.00 -8.84 -0.72
C VAL A 429 -2.65 -7.34 -0.65
N HIS A 430 -2.64 -6.63 -1.78
CA HIS A 430 -2.43 -5.17 -1.81
C HIS A 430 -3.52 -4.40 -1.04
N LYS A 431 -4.80 -4.76 -1.21
CA LYS A 431 -5.91 -4.10 -0.49
C LYS A 431 -5.93 -4.42 1.00
N SER A 432 -5.23 -5.47 1.45
CA SER A 432 -5.12 -5.82 2.87
C SER A 432 -4.02 -5.06 3.61
N GLN A 433 -3.15 -4.33 2.91
CA GLN A 433 -2.09 -3.53 3.54
C GLN A 433 -2.67 -2.53 4.54
N GLY A 434 -1.98 -2.32 5.67
CA GLY A 434 -2.48 -1.52 6.79
C GLY A 434 -3.62 -2.18 7.59
N SER A 435 -4.00 -3.43 7.29
CA SER A 435 -5.03 -4.20 8.02
C SER A 435 -4.41 -5.35 8.80
N GLU A 436 -5.09 -5.78 9.86
CA GLU A 436 -4.74 -6.99 10.61
C GLU A 436 -6.01 -7.81 10.88
N TYR A 437 -5.86 -9.14 10.88
CA TYR A 437 -6.93 -10.10 11.09
C TYR A 437 -6.43 -11.23 11.99
N ASP A 438 -7.31 -11.90 12.71
CA ASP A 438 -6.88 -13.04 13.53
C ASP A 438 -6.42 -14.20 12.65
N THR A 439 -7.20 -14.51 11.60
CA THR A 439 -6.89 -15.60 10.67
C THR A 439 -6.84 -15.11 9.22
N ILE A 440 -5.82 -15.56 8.48
CA ILE A 440 -5.68 -15.36 7.03
C ILE A 440 -5.85 -16.72 6.32
N LEU A 441 -6.68 -16.75 5.29
CA LEU A 441 -6.79 -17.88 4.36
C LEU A 441 -6.18 -17.45 3.02
N LEU A 442 -5.22 -18.22 2.49
CA LEU A 442 -4.47 -17.85 1.29
C LEU A 442 -4.36 -19.04 0.32
N PRO A 443 -5.00 -18.96 -0.87
CA PRO A 443 -4.79 -19.95 -1.92
C PRO A 443 -3.42 -19.80 -2.59
N ILE A 444 -2.73 -20.91 -2.83
CA ILE A 444 -1.43 -20.99 -3.51
C ILE A 444 -1.50 -22.08 -4.57
N ALA A 445 -1.55 -21.70 -5.85
CA ALA A 445 -1.71 -22.63 -6.94
C ALA A 445 -0.67 -22.44 -8.06
N LYS A 446 -0.36 -23.52 -8.76
CA LYS A 446 0.37 -23.45 -10.04
C LYS A 446 -0.36 -22.50 -11.00
N GLY A 447 0.39 -21.68 -11.73
CA GLY A 447 -0.16 -20.66 -12.63
C GLY A 447 -0.40 -19.31 -11.96
N MET A 448 -0.18 -19.17 -10.65
CA MET A 448 -0.15 -17.89 -9.94
C MET A 448 1.25 -17.24 -9.93
N ASP A 449 2.23 -17.86 -10.58
CA ASP A 449 3.65 -17.48 -10.57
C ASP A 449 3.91 -16.04 -11.00
N GLY A 450 3.01 -15.46 -11.81
CA GLY A 450 3.09 -14.06 -12.24
C GLY A 450 3.07 -13.06 -11.07
N MET A 451 2.30 -13.36 -10.02
CA MET A 451 2.09 -12.48 -8.86
C MET A 451 2.66 -13.04 -7.56
N LEU A 452 2.71 -14.37 -7.41
CA LEU A 452 3.28 -14.97 -6.21
C LEU A 452 4.77 -14.63 -6.14
N SER A 453 5.15 -14.05 -5.03
CA SER A 453 6.53 -13.68 -4.71
C SER A 453 6.72 -13.70 -3.20
N ARG A 454 7.97 -13.70 -2.76
CA ARG A 454 8.34 -13.64 -1.34
C ARG A 454 7.71 -12.44 -0.64
N ASN A 455 7.78 -11.25 -1.25
CA ASN A 455 7.21 -10.03 -0.68
C ASN A 455 5.68 -10.12 -0.57
N LEU A 456 5.00 -10.72 -1.55
CA LEU A 456 3.56 -10.90 -1.51
C LEU A 456 3.16 -11.86 -0.39
N LEU A 457 3.84 -13.00 -0.27
CA LEU A 457 3.61 -13.96 0.82
C LEU A 457 3.89 -13.31 2.17
N TYR A 458 5.04 -12.66 2.34
CA TYR A 458 5.38 -11.94 3.56
C TYR A 458 4.31 -10.91 3.93
N THR A 459 3.84 -10.11 2.94
CA THR A 459 2.79 -9.12 3.19
C THR A 459 1.50 -9.79 3.64
N ALA A 460 1.11 -10.90 3.03
CA ALA A 460 -0.10 -11.63 3.38
C ALA A 460 -0.01 -12.23 4.80
N ILE A 461 1.07 -12.96 5.11
CA ILE A 461 1.23 -13.62 6.41
C ILE A 461 1.39 -12.62 7.55
N SER A 462 2.05 -11.48 7.30
CA SER A 462 2.20 -10.41 8.29
C SER A 462 0.88 -9.70 8.66
N ARG A 463 -0.22 -9.97 7.93
CA ARG A 463 -1.58 -9.49 8.28
C ARG A 463 -2.24 -10.34 9.35
N ALA A 464 -1.75 -11.57 9.57
CA ALA A 464 -2.32 -12.45 10.59
C ALA A 464 -1.82 -12.07 11.99
N LYS A 465 -2.72 -12.15 12.98
CA LYS A 465 -2.37 -12.05 14.40
C LYS A 465 -2.11 -13.43 15.00
N LYS A 466 -2.96 -14.40 14.64
CA LYS A 466 -2.97 -15.73 15.27
C LYS A 466 -2.69 -16.86 14.30
N ARG A 467 -3.24 -16.82 13.08
CA ARG A 467 -3.21 -17.97 12.20
C ARG A 467 -3.14 -17.62 10.72
N VAL A 468 -2.35 -18.41 9.98
CA VAL A 468 -2.33 -18.46 8.52
C VAL A 468 -2.62 -19.87 8.05
N ILE A 469 -3.58 -20.02 7.15
CA ILE A 469 -3.91 -21.29 6.52
C ILE A 469 -3.68 -21.15 5.01
N LEU A 470 -2.72 -21.89 4.51
CA LEU A 470 -2.43 -21.97 3.09
C LEU A 470 -3.18 -23.15 2.49
N TYR A 471 -3.71 -22.97 1.28
CA TYR A 471 -4.41 -24.01 0.53
C TYR A 471 -3.76 -24.19 -0.84
N GLY A 472 -3.18 -25.34 -1.11
CA GLY A 472 -2.68 -25.63 -2.45
C GLY A 472 -1.44 -26.46 -2.57
N ASP A 473 -0.56 -26.06 -3.51
CA ASP A 473 0.58 -26.85 -3.96
C ASP A 473 1.88 -26.43 -3.24
N PRO A 474 2.54 -27.37 -2.51
CA PRO A 474 3.84 -27.11 -1.88
C PRO A 474 4.92 -26.62 -2.88
N GLN A 475 4.91 -27.10 -4.12
CA GLN A 475 5.87 -26.64 -5.14
C GLN A 475 5.62 -25.20 -5.55
N ALA A 476 4.34 -24.77 -5.64
CA ALA A 476 4.00 -23.36 -5.90
C ALA A 476 4.42 -22.46 -4.74
N LEU A 477 4.31 -22.93 -3.49
CA LEU A 477 4.83 -22.23 -2.32
C LEU A 477 6.35 -22.09 -2.39
N ASP A 478 7.07 -23.20 -2.69
CA ASP A 478 8.53 -23.19 -2.85
C ASP A 478 9.04 -22.21 -3.90
N VAL A 479 8.37 -22.15 -5.05
CA VAL A 479 8.68 -21.17 -6.11
C VAL A 479 8.43 -19.75 -5.61
N ALA A 480 7.30 -19.51 -4.94
CA ALA A 480 6.92 -18.19 -4.46
C ALA A 480 7.89 -17.64 -3.40
N VAL A 481 8.36 -18.48 -2.47
CA VAL A 481 9.29 -18.04 -1.40
C VAL A 481 10.70 -17.71 -1.93
N GLN A 482 11.07 -18.26 -3.09
CA GLN A 482 12.36 -17.99 -3.73
C GLN A 482 12.32 -16.80 -4.67
N LYS A 483 11.13 -16.42 -5.15
CA LYS A 483 10.94 -15.35 -6.12
C LYS A 483 10.89 -13.98 -5.45
N ASN A 484 11.93 -13.19 -5.66
CA ASN A 484 11.91 -11.77 -5.27
C ASN A 484 11.20 -10.92 -6.32
N LEU A 485 10.61 -9.80 -5.90
CA LEU A 485 10.08 -8.81 -6.83
C LEU A 485 11.23 -8.21 -7.66
N PRO A 486 11.00 -7.93 -8.95
CA PRO A 486 11.98 -7.20 -9.75
C PRO A 486 12.21 -5.83 -9.15
N GLN A 487 13.48 -5.38 -9.21
CA GLN A 487 13.85 -4.04 -8.78
C GLN A 487 13.18 -3.01 -9.69
N ARG A 488 12.52 -2.02 -9.09
CA ARG A 488 11.88 -0.93 -9.82
C ARG A 488 12.92 0.02 -10.41
N LYS A 489 12.63 0.56 -11.58
CA LYS A 489 13.46 1.50 -12.29
C LYS A 489 13.21 2.92 -11.77
N SER A 490 14.24 3.56 -11.23
CA SER A 490 14.25 4.95 -10.75
C SER A 490 15.65 5.53 -10.98
N LEU A 491 15.73 6.81 -11.30
CA LEU A 491 16.98 7.56 -11.34
C LEU A 491 17.16 8.47 -10.13
N LEU A 492 16.35 8.33 -9.09
CA LEU A 492 16.44 9.16 -7.88
C LEU A 492 17.86 9.09 -7.25
N VAL A 493 18.41 7.89 -7.11
CA VAL A 493 19.75 7.69 -6.53
C VAL A 493 20.85 8.29 -7.42
N PRO A 494 20.99 7.94 -8.71
CA PRO A 494 22.03 8.52 -9.55
C PRO A 494 21.89 10.02 -9.71
N LYS A 495 20.69 10.58 -9.88
CA LYS A 495 20.45 12.03 -9.94
C LYS A 495 20.92 12.73 -8.65
N THR A 496 20.52 12.22 -7.50
CA THR A 496 20.90 12.80 -6.20
C THR A 496 22.42 12.77 -6.00
N ARG A 497 23.08 11.65 -6.34
CA ARG A 497 24.56 11.54 -6.24
C ARG A 497 25.25 12.51 -7.17
N MET A 498 24.83 12.59 -8.43
CA MET A 498 25.39 13.53 -9.40
C MET A 498 25.28 14.98 -8.89
N LEU A 499 24.13 15.37 -8.35
CA LEU A 499 23.93 16.71 -7.77
C LEU A 499 24.76 16.95 -6.51
N LEU A 500 25.09 15.92 -5.72
CA LEU A 500 25.98 16.02 -4.56
C LEU A 500 27.43 16.25 -4.99
N GLU A 501 27.86 15.64 -6.10
CA GLU A 501 29.21 15.74 -6.65
C GLU A 501 29.45 17.07 -7.39
N CYS A 502 28.43 17.61 -8.07
CA CYS A 502 28.55 18.85 -8.87
C CYS A 502 28.48 20.15 -8.06
N ALA A 503 28.29 20.09 -6.78
CA ALA A 503 28.03 21.25 -5.89
C ALA A 503 28.92 21.23 -4.67
#